data_1422189756dc40eccbc0323db6398a9a
#
_entry.id   1422189756dc40eccbc0323db6398a9a
#
_cell.length_a   1.000
_cell.length_b   1.000
_cell.length_c   1.000
_cell.angle_alpha   90.00
_cell.angle_beta   90.00
_cell.angle_gamma   90.00
#
_symmetry.space_group_name_H-M   'P 1'
#
loop_
_entity.id
_entity.type
_entity.pdbx_description
1 polymer ?
#
loop_
_entity_poly.entity_id
_entity_poly.type
_entity_poly.pdbx_seq_one_letter_code
_entity_poly.pdbx_strand_id
1 'polypeptide(L)'
;MGTLVKQECFKLFKKKSTYILPIIIIIIMLSLAILGNQYSDVFNLKESFKGGFSSFSWVVFLMIIQASTIISMEFHYGTIKNLLYRNYSRTSIIVSKFITLLIYSLIIFLVFIIISLLLHLIFNGETSLTEHSKNHISLLNSMLLTALGTFVGMWLVMSLTLLISCIMKSPGVSIAVGIVFYFAVSIISGFLTVVIDKWEWVKWNPLNMMNIMVQITDNDTFKKITKLELHELFIGNFIYIVIFLVLVVVAFKKKNV
;
A
#
# COMPACT_ATOMS: atom_id res chain seq x y z
N MET A 1 -16.31 20.22 2.65
CA MET A 1 -15.50 19.00 2.49
C MET A 1 -15.64 18.38 1.10
N GLY A 2 -16.82 18.04 0.62
CA GLY A 2 -17.02 17.38 -0.69
C GLY A 2 -16.41 18.12 -1.87
N THR A 3 -16.52 19.45 -1.93
CA THR A 3 -15.88 20.29 -2.96
C THR A 3 -14.35 20.18 -2.98
N LEU A 4 -13.71 20.12 -1.81
CA LEU A 4 -12.25 19.93 -1.70
C LEU A 4 -11.83 18.54 -2.21
N VAL A 5 -12.53 17.49 -1.79
CA VAL A 5 -12.26 16.13 -2.26
C VAL A 5 -12.41 16.05 -3.79
N LYS A 6 -13.47 16.63 -4.35
CA LYS A 6 -13.68 16.69 -5.80
C LYS A 6 -12.53 17.40 -6.53
N GLN A 7 -12.04 18.52 -5.97
CA GLN A 7 -10.90 19.25 -6.53
C GLN A 7 -9.59 18.44 -6.44
N GLU A 8 -9.34 17.78 -5.31
CA GLU A 8 -8.14 16.93 -5.14
C GLU A 8 -8.19 15.69 -6.05
N CYS A 9 -9.35 15.04 -6.18
CA CYS A 9 -9.55 13.96 -7.14
C CYS A 9 -9.29 14.45 -8.58
N PHE A 10 -9.83 15.60 -8.96
CA PHE A 10 -9.59 16.17 -10.29
C PHE A 10 -8.10 16.43 -10.56
N LYS A 11 -7.37 17.01 -9.59
CA LYS A 11 -5.92 17.22 -9.70
C LYS A 11 -5.18 15.89 -9.87
N LEU A 12 -5.52 14.89 -9.07
CA LEU A 12 -4.91 13.58 -9.10
C LEU A 12 -5.14 12.90 -10.45
N PHE A 13 -6.38 12.92 -10.96
CA PHE A 13 -6.69 12.34 -12.27
C PHE A 13 -6.16 13.14 -13.47
N LYS A 14 -5.78 14.39 -13.33
CA LYS A 14 -5.06 15.14 -14.39
C LYS A 14 -3.55 14.90 -14.41
N LYS A 15 -3.02 14.27 -13.39
CA LYS A 15 -1.59 13.98 -13.27
C LYS A 15 -1.20 12.77 -14.14
N LYS A 16 -0.20 12.93 -15.01
CA LYS A 16 0.24 11.87 -15.92
C LYS A 16 0.64 10.57 -15.20
N SER A 17 1.30 10.67 -14.04
CA SER A 17 1.70 9.49 -13.26
C SER A 17 0.53 8.64 -12.77
N THR A 18 -0.67 9.21 -12.64
CA THR A 18 -1.89 8.50 -12.23
C THR A 18 -2.34 7.46 -13.26
N TYR A 19 -1.99 7.64 -14.54
CA TYR A 19 -2.33 6.69 -15.60
C TYR A 19 -1.13 5.87 -16.06
N ILE A 20 0.04 6.50 -16.18
CA ILE A 20 1.25 5.83 -16.69
C ILE A 20 1.66 4.67 -15.76
N LEU A 21 1.67 4.88 -14.44
CA LEU A 21 2.09 3.85 -13.50
C LEU A 21 1.16 2.62 -13.51
N PRO A 22 -0.18 2.75 -13.43
CA PRO A 22 -1.07 1.59 -13.58
C PRO A 22 -0.90 0.85 -14.91
N ILE A 23 -0.70 1.57 -16.02
CA ILE A 23 -0.48 0.95 -17.34
C ILE A 23 0.80 0.10 -17.32
N ILE A 24 1.89 0.60 -16.74
CA ILE A 24 3.13 -0.17 -16.59
C ILE A 24 2.88 -1.44 -15.75
N ILE A 25 2.13 -1.34 -14.66
CA ILE A 25 1.80 -2.50 -13.83
C ILE A 25 0.98 -3.51 -14.62
N ILE A 26 0.01 -3.09 -15.42
CA ILE A 26 -0.78 -3.98 -16.29
C ILE A 26 0.12 -4.72 -17.30
N ILE A 27 1.09 -4.03 -17.88
CA ILE A 27 2.06 -4.65 -18.79
C ILE A 27 2.88 -5.72 -18.05
N ILE A 28 3.32 -5.44 -16.83
CA ILE A 28 4.03 -6.42 -15.98
C ILE A 28 3.14 -7.62 -15.68
N MET A 29 1.87 -7.42 -15.30
CA MET A 29 0.91 -8.50 -15.05
C MET A 29 0.73 -9.40 -16.28
N LEU A 30 0.54 -8.79 -17.44
CA LEU A 30 0.40 -9.51 -18.72
C LEU A 30 1.66 -10.32 -19.05
N SER A 31 2.85 -9.72 -18.90
CA SER A 31 4.11 -10.42 -19.18
C SER A 31 4.31 -11.61 -18.24
N LEU A 32 4.01 -11.47 -16.95
CA LEU A 32 4.10 -12.57 -15.98
C LEU A 32 3.06 -13.67 -16.25
N ALA A 33 1.86 -13.34 -16.71
CA ALA A 33 0.85 -14.32 -17.11
C ALA A 33 1.30 -15.12 -18.35
N ILE A 34 1.86 -14.45 -19.37
CA ILE A 34 2.38 -15.09 -20.59
C ILE A 34 3.58 -15.99 -20.25
N LEU A 35 4.55 -15.48 -19.46
CA LEU A 35 5.73 -16.24 -19.05
C LEU A 35 5.34 -17.47 -18.22
N GLY A 36 4.37 -17.34 -17.32
CA GLY A 36 3.89 -18.45 -16.52
C GLY A 36 3.18 -19.53 -17.37
N ASN A 37 2.54 -19.13 -18.46
CA ASN A 37 1.92 -20.08 -19.40
C ASN A 37 2.96 -20.79 -20.28
N GLN A 38 4.02 -20.09 -20.69
CA GLN A 38 5.07 -20.66 -21.57
C GLN A 38 6.13 -21.46 -20.81
N TYR A 39 6.46 -21.05 -19.58
CA TYR A 39 7.54 -21.61 -18.77
C TYR A 39 7.02 -22.03 -17.38
N SER A 40 6.06 -22.98 -17.37
CA SER A 40 5.39 -23.47 -16.14
C SER A 40 6.35 -24.04 -15.10
N ASP A 41 7.52 -24.57 -15.53
CA ASP A 41 8.56 -25.14 -14.65
C ASP A 41 9.27 -24.06 -13.81
N VAL A 42 9.34 -22.82 -14.31
CA VAL A 42 10.00 -21.70 -13.64
C VAL A 42 9.01 -20.76 -12.97
N PHE A 43 7.90 -20.50 -13.64
CA PHE A 43 6.87 -19.55 -13.18
C PHE A 43 5.56 -20.27 -12.85
N ASN A 44 5.28 -20.45 -11.57
CA ASN A 44 4.05 -21.08 -11.13
C ASN A 44 2.88 -20.08 -11.25
N LEU A 45 1.96 -20.33 -12.20
CA LEU A 45 0.77 -19.50 -12.44
C LEU A 45 -0.13 -19.36 -11.21
N LYS A 46 -0.30 -20.45 -10.41
CA LYS A 46 -1.12 -20.41 -9.18
C LYS A 46 -0.53 -19.46 -8.14
N GLU A 47 0.78 -19.52 -7.92
CA GLU A 47 1.46 -18.61 -6.99
C GLU A 47 1.46 -17.16 -7.51
N SER A 48 1.65 -16.96 -8.81
CA SER A 48 1.56 -15.63 -9.44
C SER A 48 0.17 -15.04 -9.28
N PHE A 49 -0.89 -15.82 -9.43
CA PHE A 49 -2.27 -15.39 -9.24
C PHE A 49 -2.55 -14.98 -7.78
N LYS A 50 -2.07 -15.71 -6.78
CA LYS A 50 -2.22 -15.35 -5.36
C LYS A 50 -1.66 -13.96 -5.06
N GLY A 51 -0.53 -13.60 -5.69
CA GLY A 51 0.08 -12.27 -5.61
C GLY A 51 -0.49 -11.23 -6.58
N GLY A 52 -1.62 -11.54 -7.26
CA GLY A 52 -2.20 -10.70 -8.29
C GLY A 52 -1.25 -10.44 -9.45
N PHE A 53 -0.49 -11.46 -9.90
CA PHE A 53 0.58 -11.32 -10.89
C PHE A 53 1.54 -10.17 -10.53
N SER A 54 1.97 -10.14 -9.27
CA SER A 54 2.83 -9.11 -8.65
C SER A 54 2.22 -7.70 -8.52
N SER A 55 0.99 -7.47 -9.03
CA SER A 55 0.39 -6.13 -9.00
C SER A 55 0.25 -5.58 -7.58
N PHE A 56 -0.07 -6.41 -6.59
CA PHE A 56 -0.26 -5.96 -5.21
C PHE A 56 1.03 -5.35 -4.62
N SER A 57 2.20 -5.90 -4.94
CA SER A 57 3.48 -5.31 -4.53
C SER A 57 3.76 -4.00 -5.26
N TRP A 58 3.54 -3.94 -6.58
CA TRP A 58 3.77 -2.74 -7.38
C TRP A 58 2.82 -1.60 -7.04
N VAL A 59 1.59 -1.90 -6.61
CA VAL A 59 0.64 -0.88 -6.13
C VAL A 59 1.18 -0.14 -4.92
N VAL A 60 1.92 -0.79 -4.03
CA VAL A 60 2.54 -0.11 -2.87
C VAL A 60 3.47 1.00 -3.34
N PHE A 61 4.33 0.74 -4.35
CA PHE A 61 5.22 1.77 -4.93
C PHE A 61 4.44 2.90 -5.59
N LEU A 62 3.40 2.55 -6.36
CA LEU A 62 2.52 3.54 -6.97
C LEU A 62 1.94 4.47 -5.91
N MET A 63 1.43 3.90 -4.82
CA MET A 63 0.80 4.67 -3.75
C MET A 63 1.79 5.48 -2.92
N ILE A 64 3.03 5.01 -2.72
CA ILE A 64 4.12 5.80 -2.14
C ILE A 64 4.37 7.06 -2.98
N ILE A 65 4.44 6.92 -4.31
CA ILE A 65 4.64 8.07 -5.21
C ILE A 65 3.47 9.05 -5.12
N GLN A 66 2.23 8.57 -5.10
CA GLN A 66 1.04 9.43 -5.00
C GLN A 66 0.96 10.12 -3.64
N ALA A 67 1.17 9.39 -2.53
CA ALA A 67 1.18 9.95 -1.18
C ALA A 67 2.29 10.99 -1.00
N SER A 68 3.48 10.72 -1.51
CA SER A 68 4.59 11.67 -1.46
C SER A 68 4.28 12.97 -2.20
N THR A 69 3.71 12.86 -3.39
CA THR A 69 3.55 14.02 -4.28
C THR A 69 2.30 14.85 -3.97
N ILE A 70 1.26 14.29 -3.36
CA ILE A 70 -0.02 14.99 -3.12
C ILE A 70 0.12 16.19 -2.17
N ILE A 71 1.12 16.17 -1.28
CA ILE A 71 1.41 17.28 -0.35
C ILE A 71 2.64 18.06 -0.81
N SER A 72 3.75 17.37 -1.08
CA SER A 72 5.03 18.03 -1.33
C SER A 72 5.04 18.88 -2.60
N MET A 73 4.32 18.51 -3.65
CA MET A 73 4.22 19.32 -4.87
C MET A 73 3.51 20.65 -4.62
N GLU A 74 2.52 20.72 -3.74
CA GLU A 74 1.86 21.98 -3.41
C GLU A 74 2.78 22.95 -2.67
N PHE A 75 3.68 22.40 -1.84
CA PHE A 75 4.73 23.22 -1.23
C PHE A 75 5.77 23.64 -2.26
N HIS A 76 6.19 22.73 -3.12
CA HIS A 76 7.21 22.99 -4.13
C HIS A 76 6.79 24.07 -5.14
N TYR A 77 5.52 24.04 -5.58
CA TYR A 77 4.96 25.02 -6.51
C TYR A 77 4.29 26.21 -5.82
N GLY A 78 4.31 26.30 -4.50
CA GLY A 78 3.70 27.40 -3.75
C GLY A 78 2.16 27.48 -3.84
N THR A 79 1.50 26.46 -4.44
CA THR A 79 0.05 26.45 -4.67
C THR A 79 -0.78 26.31 -3.38
N ILE A 80 -0.11 25.92 -2.29
CA ILE A 80 -0.75 25.79 -0.97
C ILE A 80 -1.35 27.12 -0.48
N LYS A 81 -0.71 28.26 -0.83
CA LYS A 81 -1.22 29.60 -0.50
C LYS A 81 -2.59 29.84 -1.08
N ASN A 82 -2.83 29.42 -2.32
CA ASN A 82 -4.12 29.59 -3.00
C ASN A 82 -5.26 28.83 -2.30
N LEU A 83 -4.96 27.68 -1.65
CA LEU A 83 -5.95 26.94 -0.86
C LEU A 83 -6.28 27.64 0.46
N LEU A 84 -5.26 28.23 1.09
CA LEU A 84 -5.43 28.96 2.36
C LEU A 84 -6.18 30.27 2.15
N TYR A 85 -5.97 30.98 1.05
CA TYR A 85 -6.72 32.21 0.70
C TYR A 85 -8.23 31.96 0.48
N ARG A 86 -8.63 30.73 0.16
CA ARG A 86 -10.03 30.33 -0.01
C ARG A 86 -10.76 30.00 1.29
N ASN A 87 -10.25 30.39 2.45
CA ASN A 87 -10.82 30.20 3.79
C ASN A 87 -11.04 28.71 4.19
N TYR A 88 -10.31 27.77 3.56
CA TYR A 88 -10.35 26.39 4.01
C TYR A 88 -9.46 26.16 5.22
N SER A 89 -9.96 25.44 6.22
CA SER A 89 -9.13 25.08 7.38
C SER A 89 -8.00 24.15 6.95
N ARG A 90 -6.82 24.29 7.58
CA ARG A 90 -5.64 23.43 7.32
C ARG A 90 -5.96 21.95 7.51
N THR A 91 -6.80 21.63 8.49
CA THR A 91 -7.27 20.25 8.74
C THR A 91 -8.12 19.74 7.58
N SER A 92 -9.07 20.55 7.07
CA SER A 92 -9.92 20.17 5.94
C SER A 92 -9.11 19.89 4.67
N ILE A 93 -8.04 20.64 4.42
CA ILE A 93 -7.15 20.43 3.28
C ILE A 93 -6.46 19.07 3.40
N ILE A 94 -5.91 18.72 4.56
CA ILE A 94 -5.21 17.45 4.75
C ILE A 94 -6.19 16.28 4.70
N VAL A 95 -7.33 16.38 5.38
CA VAL A 95 -8.35 15.31 5.37
C VAL A 95 -8.89 15.05 3.96
N SER A 96 -9.08 16.10 3.13
CA SER A 96 -9.50 15.91 1.74
C SER A 96 -8.47 15.11 0.91
N LYS A 97 -7.18 15.31 1.16
CA LYS A 97 -6.10 14.55 0.51
C LYS A 97 -6.08 13.08 0.95
N PHE A 98 -6.32 12.79 2.23
CA PHE A 98 -6.46 11.41 2.70
C PHE A 98 -7.64 10.71 2.04
N ILE A 99 -8.81 11.35 2.01
CA ILE A 99 -10.00 10.78 1.36
C ILE A 99 -9.73 10.53 -0.12
N THR A 100 -9.06 11.47 -0.81
CA THR A 100 -8.71 11.31 -2.22
C THR A 100 -7.78 10.11 -2.45
N LEU A 101 -6.76 9.93 -1.61
CA LEU A 101 -5.87 8.77 -1.68
C LEU A 101 -6.60 7.47 -1.34
N LEU A 102 -7.55 7.50 -0.39
CA LEU A 102 -8.37 6.33 -0.06
C LEU A 102 -9.22 5.90 -1.27
N ILE A 103 -9.93 6.85 -1.87
CA ILE A 103 -10.75 6.57 -3.06
C ILE A 103 -9.88 6.01 -4.19
N TYR A 104 -8.73 6.64 -4.46
CA TYR A 104 -7.84 6.20 -5.52
C TYR A 104 -7.26 4.80 -5.24
N SER A 105 -6.83 4.52 -4.01
CA SER A 105 -6.31 3.20 -3.64
C SER A 105 -7.36 2.10 -3.79
N LEU A 106 -8.60 2.34 -3.37
CA LEU A 106 -9.69 1.38 -3.54
C LEU A 106 -9.96 1.11 -5.02
N ILE A 107 -10.03 2.15 -5.87
CA ILE A 107 -10.25 1.99 -7.31
C ILE A 107 -9.12 1.15 -7.93
N ILE A 108 -7.87 1.46 -7.62
CA ILE A 108 -6.71 0.75 -8.17
C ILE A 108 -6.68 -0.72 -7.74
N PHE A 109 -6.94 -1.01 -6.45
CA PHE A 109 -7.00 -2.39 -5.98
C PHE A 109 -8.12 -3.18 -6.67
N LEU A 110 -9.32 -2.60 -6.79
CA LEU A 110 -10.44 -3.24 -7.51
C LEU A 110 -10.08 -3.52 -8.97
N VAL A 111 -9.49 -2.56 -9.66
CA VAL A 111 -9.06 -2.75 -11.06
C VAL A 111 -8.06 -3.90 -11.18
N PHE A 112 -7.04 -3.97 -10.32
CA PHE A 112 -6.04 -5.03 -10.40
C PHE A 112 -6.57 -6.39 -9.95
N ILE A 113 -7.50 -6.46 -9.01
CA ILE A 113 -8.21 -7.70 -8.67
C ILE A 113 -8.99 -8.21 -9.90
N ILE A 114 -9.74 -7.35 -10.58
CA ILE A 114 -10.51 -7.71 -11.78
C ILE A 114 -9.56 -8.18 -12.90
N ILE A 115 -8.47 -7.46 -13.16
CA ILE A 115 -7.48 -7.85 -14.17
C ILE A 115 -6.84 -9.20 -13.81
N SER A 116 -6.49 -9.43 -12.53
CA SER A 116 -5.93 -10.71 -12.08
C SER A 116 -6.89 -11.87 -12.30
N LEU A 117 -8.19 -11.67 -12.05
CA LEU A 117 -9.22 -12.66 -12.33
C LEU A 117 -9.35 -12.95 -13.83
N LEU A 118 -9.35 -11.91 -14.68
CA LEU A 118 -9.40 -12.07 -16.13
C LEU A 118 -8.17 -12.81 -16.66
N LEU A 119 -6.98 -12.49 -16.20
CA LEU A 119 -5.74 -13.18 -16.59
C LEU A 119 -5.76 -14.65 -16.15
N HIS A 120 -6.28 -14.94 -14.95
CA HIS A 120 -6.45 -16.33 -14.50
C HIS A 120 -7.40 -17.11 -15.40
N LEU A 121 -8.54 -16.55 -15.79
CA LEU A 121 -9.49 -17.20 -16.69
C LEU A 121 -8.91 -17.45 -18.09
N ILE A 122 -8.07 -16.54 -18.59
CA ILE A 122 -7.48 -16.65 -19.93
C ILE A 122 -6.33 -17.67 -19.96
N PHE A 123 -5.43 -17.64 -18.98
CA PHE A 123 -4.18 -18.41 -19.01
C PHE A 123 -4.19 -19.66 -18.12
N ASN A 124 -5.11 -19.78 -17.17
CA ASN A 124 -5.14 -20.82 -16.15
C ASN A 124 -6.55 -21.42 -15.95
N GLY A 125 -7.40 -21.35 -16.97
CA GLY A 125 -8.81 -21.73 -16.91
C GLY A 125 -9.08 -23.21 -16.56
N GLU A 126 -8.09 -24.10 -16.66
CA GLU A 126 -8.20 -25.50 -16.25
C GLU A 126 -8.16 -25.68 -14.72
N THR A 127 -7.59 -24.71 -13.99
CA THR A 127 -7.54 -24.77 -12.53
C THR A 127 -8.74 -24.05 -11.93
N SER A 128 -9.54 -24.78 -11.13
CA SER A 128 -10.70 -24.16 -10.50
C SER A 128 -10.27 -23.13 -9.43
N LEU A 129 -10.94 -21.96 -9.40
CA LEU A 129 -10.76 -20.94 -8.37
C LEU A 129 -11.05 -21.47 -6.95
N THR A 130 -11.81 -22.56 -6.85
CA THR A 130 -12.16 -23.26 -5.62
C THR A 130 -11.14 -24.32 -5.22
N GLU A 131 -10.10 -24.56 -6.03
CA GLU A 131 -9.07 -25.53 -5.71
C GLU A 131 -8.37 -25.13 -4.42
N HIS A 132 -8.30 -26.07 -3.46
CA HIS A 132 -7.67 -25.84 -2.17
C HIS A 132 -6.14 -25.88 -2.28
N SER A 133 -5.50 -24.83 -1.78
CA SER A 133 -4.05 -24.79 -1.56
C SER A 133 -3.67 -25.61 -0.32
N LYS A 134 -2.37 -25.77 -0.05
CA LYS A 134 -1.83 -26.54 1.07
C LYS A 134 -2.46 -26.25 2.45
N ASN A 135 -3.10 -25.08 2.63
CA ASN A 135 -3.71 -24.63 3.88
C ASN A 135 -5.26 -24.72 3.87
N HIS A 136 -5.87 -25.57 3.04
CA HIS A 136 -7.33 -25.67 2.89
C HIS A 136 -8.04 -24.37 2.47
N ILE A 137 -7.30 -23.33 2.10
CA ILE A 137 -7.84 -22.06 1.60
C ILE A 137 -7.96 -22.16 0.08
N SER A 138 -9.11 -21.75 -0.46
CA SER A 138 -9.29 -21.70 -1.92
C SER A 138 -8.36 -20.68 -2.56
N LEU A 139 -8.00 -20.91 -3.84
CA LEU A 139 -7.10 -20.04 -4.60
C LEU A 139 -7.60 -18.60 -4.64
N LEU A 140 -8.91 -18.40 -4.84
CA LEU A 140 -9.56 -17.11 -4.82
C LEU A 140 -9.43 -16.42 -3.45
N ASN A 141 -9.74 -17.15 -2.36
CA ASN A 141 -9.62 -16.58 -1.01
C ASN A 141 -8.18 -16.19 -0.67
N SER A 142 -7.20 -16.99 -1.11
CA SER A 142 -5.78 -16.67 -0.91
C SER A 142 -5.40 -15.37 -1.60
N MET A 143 -5.86 -15.15 -2.86
CA MET A 143 -5.64 -13.89 -3.59
C MET A 143 -6.30 -12.70 -2.88
N LEU A 144 -7.57 -12.85 -2.45
CA LEU A 144 -8.30 -11.77 -1.76
C LEU A 144 -7.69 -11.44 -0.40
N LEU A 145 -7.23 -12.43 0.36
CA LEU A 145 -6.51 -12.23 1.62
C LEU A 145 -5.18 -11.50 1.37
N THR A 146 -4.41 -11.90 0.35
CA THR A 146 -3.18 -11.19 -0.03
C THR A 146 -3.46 -9.73 -0.39
N ALA A 147 -4.52 -9.48 -1.18
CA ALA A 147 -4.94 -8.12 -1.53
C ALA A 147 -5.30 -7.30 -0.28
N LEU A 148 -6.05 -7.88 0.65
CA LEU A 148 -6.47 -7.22 1.90
C LEU A 148 -5.27 -6.93 2.81
N GLY A 149 -4.39 -7.90 3.03
CA GLY A 149 -3.18 -7.72 3.84
C GLY A 149 -2.27 -6.64 3.26
N THR A 150 -2.07 -6.67 1.93
CA THR A 150 -1.29 -5.66 1.22
C THR A 150 -1.95 -4.29 1.31
N PHE A 151 -3.27 -4.19 1.19
CA PHE A 151 -3.99 -2.93 1.31
C PHE A 151 -3.79 -2.30 2.69
N VAL A 152 -3.92 -3.08 3.77
CA VAL A 152 -3.73 -2.58 5.14
C VAL A 152 -2.28 -2.15 5.39
N GLY A 153 -1.30 -2.99 5.06
CA GLY A 153 0.11 -2.65 5.23
C GLY A 153 0.56 -1.47 4.35
N MET A 154 0.04 -1.38 3.12
CA MET A 154 0.26 -0.23 2.24
C MET A 154 -0.19 1.09 2.90
N TRP A 155 -1.33 1.11 3.58
CA TRP A 155 -1.82 2.32 4.26
C TRP A 155 -0.91 2.75 5.40
N LEU A 156 -0.26 1.83 6.09
CA LEU A 156 0.76 2.16 7.08
C LEU A 156 1.96 2.87 6.42
N VAL A 157 2.49 2.32 5.32
CA VAL A 157 3.59 2.95 4.55
C VAL A 157 3.18 4.32 4.02
N MET A 158 1.97 4.44 3.45
CA MET A 158 1.46 5.69 2.93
C MET A 158 1.33 6.78 4.00
N SER A 159 0.80 6.43 5.18
CA SER A 159 0.63 7.39 6.27
C SER A 159 1.98 7.94 6.76
N LEU A 160 3.01 7.09 6.84
CA LEU A 160 4.38 7.50 7.11
C LEU A 160 4.93 8.39 5.98
N THR A 161 4.75 7.97 4.72
CA THR A 161 5.21 8.75 3.55
C THR A 161 4.57 10.13 3.50
N LEU A 162 3.27 10.23 3.83
CA LEU A 162 2.56 11.52 3.95
C LEU A 162 3.18 12.41 5.04
N LEU A 163 3.55 11.83 6.18
CA LEU A 163 4.21 12.56 7.26
C LEU A 163 5.56 13.13 6.80
N ILE A 164 6.39 12.29 6.17
CA ILE A 164 7.69 12.72 5.64
C ILE A 164 7.50 13.77 4.54
N SER A 165 6.54 13.59 3.65
CA SER A 165 6.20 14.56 2.58
C SER A 165 5.80 15.93 3.16
N CYS A 166 5.07 15.92 4.27
CA CYS A 166 4.71 17.14 4.96
C CYS A 166 5.92 17.82 5.59
N ILE A 167 6.86 17.09 6.18
CA ILE A 167 8.04 17.64 6.87
C ILE A 167 9.09 18.14 5.87
N MET A 168 9.49 17.30 4.92
CA MET A 168 10.66 17.54 4.04
C MET A 168 10.38 18.47 2.87
N LYS A 169 9.13 18.72 2.49
CA LYS A 169 8.75 19.54 1.31
C LYS A 169 9.29 19.03 -0.04
N SER A 170 10.00 17.90 -0.04
CA SER A 170 10.63 17.30 -1.23
C SER A 170 9.94 16.00 -1.61
N PRO A 171 9.40 15.88 -2.83
CA PRO A 171 8.79 14.64 -3.30
C PRO A 171 9.79 13.48 -3.32
N GLY A 172 11.01 13.73 -3.82
CA GLY A 172 12.04 12.70 -3.97
C GLY A 172 12.46 12.07 -2.65
N VAL A 173 12.70 12.89 -1.62
CA VAL A 173 13.06 12.38 -0.28
C VAL A 173 11.92 11.54 0.31
N SER A 174 10.68 12.01 0.17
CA SER A 174 9.52 11.28 0.72
C SER A 174 9.31 9.94 0.02
N ILE A 175 9.52 9.86 -1.31
CA ILE A 175 9.46 8.61 -2.07
C ILE A 175 10.58 7.67 -1.59
N ALA A 176 11.81 8.16 -1.50
CA ALA A 176 12.96 7.36 -1.09
C ALA A 176 12.74 6.75 0.31
N VAL A 177 12.30 7.55 1.29
CA VAL A 177 12.02 7.07 2.65
C VAL A 177 10.88 6.05 2.65
N GLY A 178 9.81 6.27 1.89
CA GLY A 178 8.70 5.31 1.78
C GLY A 178 9.14 3.96 1.20
N ILE A 179 9.98 3.99 0.16
CA ILE A 179 10.54 2.78 -0.47
C ILE A 179 11.48 2.06 0.52
N VAL A 180 12.39 2.77 1.16
CA VAL A 180 13.31 2.20 2.16
C VAL A 180 12.54 1.57 3.31
N PHE A 181 11.49 2.24 3.81
CA PHE A 181 10.65 1.69 4.87
C PHE A 181 9.92 0.42 4.44
N TYR A 182 9.41 0.37 3.20
CA TYR A 182 8.77 -0.83 2.65
C TYR A 182 9.73 -2.02 2.56
N PHE A 183 10.96 -1.82 2.06
CA PHE A 183 11.95 -2.89 1.97
C PHE A 183 12.59 -3.25 3.32
N ALA A 184 12.63 -2.31 4.26
CA ALA A 184 13.20 -2.56 5.59
C ALA A 184 12.55 -3.76 6.29
N VAL A 185 11.26 -3.98 6.05
CA VAL A 185 10.54 -5.14 6.62
C VAL A 185 11.17 -6.46 6.17
N SER A 186 11.39 -6.63 4.88
CA SER A 186 11.95 -7.87 4.33
C SER A 186 13.37 -8.14 4.84
N ILE A 187 14.16 -7.08 5.08
CA ILE A 187 15.54 -7.20 5.54
C ILE A 187 15.60 -7.42 7.05
N ILE A 188 14.77 -6.72 7.80
CA ILE A 188 14.89 -6.62 9.26
C ILE A 188 14.03 -7.67 9.98
N SER A 189 12.99 -8.24 9.35
CA SER A 189 12.06 -9.17 10.01
C SER A 189 12.76 -10.34 10.72
N GLY A 190 13.78 -10.93 10.11
CA GLY A 190 14.57 -11.98 10.75
C GLY A 190 15.33 -11.52 11.99
N PHE A 191 15.92 -10.31 11.97
CA PHE A 191 16.59 -9.73 13.12
C PHE A 191 15.57 -9.28 14.20
N LEU A 192 14.42 -8.81 13.80
CA LEU A 192 13.35 -8.41 14.73
C LEU A 192 12.93 -9.55 15.64
N THR A 193 12.87 -10.77 15.15
CA THR A 193 12.50 -11.94 15.96
C THR A 193 13.45 -12.11 17.14
N VAL A 194 14.77 -12.00 16.91
CA VAL A 194 15.78 -12.10 17.96
C VAL A 194 15.65 -10.97 18.99
N VAL A 195 15.35 -9.75 18.52
CA VAL A 195 15.16 -8.60 19.41
C VAL A 195 13.87 -8.72 20.21
N ILE A 196 12.80 -9.21 19.60
CA ILE A 196 11.49 -9.44 20.24
C ILE A 196 11.62 -10.51 21.34
N ASP A 197 12.39 -11.58 21.11
CA ASP A 197 12.65 -12.62 22.11
C ASP A 197 13.35 -12.06 23.36
N LYS A 198 14.17 -11.00 23.20
CA LYS A 198 14.85 -10.33 24.30
C LYS A 198 14.01 -9.21 24.94
N TRP A 199 13.25 -8.49 24.15
CA TRP A 199 12.42 -7.35 24.58
C TRP A 199 11.03 -7.45 23.97
N GLU A 200 10.09 -8.02 24.69
CA GLU A 200 8.76 -8.37 24.21
C GLU A 200 7.95 -7.15 23.69
N TRP A 201 8.16 -5.95 24.26
CA TRP A 201 7.46 -4.74 23.82
C TRP A 201 7.82 -4.32 22.37
N VAL A 202 8.97 -4.77 21.85
CA VAL A 202 9.41 -4.46 20.48
C VAL A 202 8.50 -5.11 19.42
N LYS A 203 7.74 -6.16 19.76
CA LYS A 203 6.78 -6.78 18.83
C LYS A 203 5.76 -5.77 18.26
N TRP A 204 5.47 -4.70 18.99
CA TRP A 204 4.51 -3.65 18.59
C TRP A 204 5.11 -2.56 17.67
N ASN A 205 6.34 -2.67 17.22
CA ASN A 205 6.95 -1.67 16.32
C ASN A 205 6.27 -1.64 14.94
N PRO A 206 6.29 -0.48 14.22
CA PRO A 206 5.58 -0.35 12.95
C PRO A 206 6.15 -1.22 11.83
N LEU A 207 7.43 -1.62 11.87
CA LEU A 207 8.00 -2.55 10.90
C LEU A 207 7.40 -3.96 11.08
N ASN A 208 7.23 -4.41 12.32
CA ASN A 208 6.60 -5.71 12.60
C ASN A 208 5.13 -5.72 12.16
N MET A 209 4.42 -4.60 12.29
CA MET A 209 3.02 -4.47 11.86
C MET A 209 2.86 -4.69 10.34
N MET A 210 3.87 -4.37 9.54
CA MET A 210 3.83 -4.58 8.09
C MET A 210 3.83 -6.06 7.68
N ASN A 211 4.24 -6.97 8.56
CA ASN A 211 4.16 -8.41 8.30
C ASN A 211 2.72 -8.91 8.09
N ILE A 212 1.69 -8.08 8.34
CA ILE A 212 0.31 -8.40 8.00
C ILE A 212 0.15 -8.75 6.52
N MET A 213 0.97 -8.16 5.63
CA MET A 213 0.93 -8.42 4.18
C MET A 213 1.15 -9.89 3.83
N VAL A 214 1.92 -10.60 4.65
CA VAL A 214 2.27 -12.01 4.43
C VAL A 214 1.63 -12.93 5.47
N GLN A 215 1.52 -12.51 6.74
CA GLN A 215 0.93 -13.33 7.79
C GLN A 215 -0.54 -13.66 7.54
N ILE A 216 -1.28 -12.83 6.84
CA ILE A 216 -2.69 -13.07 6.53
C ILE A 216 -2.91 -14.33 5.68
N THR A 217 -1.92 -14.73 4.89
CA THR A 217 -1.97 -15.94 4.04
C THR A 217 -1.23 -17.13 4.62
N ASP A 218 -0.23 -16.89 5.48
CA ASP A 218 0.54 -17.93 6.17
C ASP A 218 0.72 -17.54 7.65
N ASN A 219 -0.37 -17.70 8.39
CA ASN A 219 -0.41 -17.31 9.80
C ASN A 219 0.54 -18.15 10.67
N ASP A 220 0.63 -19.47 10.43
CA ASP A 220 1.37 -20.38 11.29
C ASP A 220 2.87 -20.11 11.26
N THR A 221 3.41 -19.80 10.08
CA THR A 221 4.82 -19.46 9.91
C THR A 221 5.14 -18.07 10.44
N PHE A 222 4.35 -17.07 10.03
CA PHE A 222 4.66 -15.68 10.35
C PHE A 222 4.30 -15.28 11.79
N LYS A 223 3.35 -15.95 12.44
CA LYS A 223 3.08 -15.77 13.87
C LYS A 223 4.30 -16.09 14.74
N LYS A 224 5.13 -17.07 14.34
CA LYS A 224 6.38 -17.38 15.05
C LYS A 224 7.43 -16.26 14.92
N ILE A 225 7.39 -15.51 13.82
CA ILE A 225 8.29 -14.40 13.53
C ILE A 225 7.83 -13.13 14.24
N THR A 226 6.55 -12.78 14.06
CA THR A 226 5.96 -11.55 14.59
C THR A 226 5.65 -11.59 16.08
N LYS A 227 5.45 -12.80 16.63
CA LYS A 227 4.95 -13.07 18.01
C LYS A 227 3.62 -12.37 18.30
N LEU A 228 2.80 -12.14 17.23
CA LEU A 228 1.49 -11.49 17.30
C LEU A 228 0.44 -12.32 16.56
N GLU A 229 -0.78 -12.27 17.09
CA GLU A 229 -1.95 -12.79 16.41
C GLU A 229 -2.35 -11.87 15.24
N LEU A 230 -3.09 -12.44 14.28
CA LEU A 230 -3.51 -11.67 13.10
C LEU A 230 -4.36 -10.45 13.48
N HIS A 231 -5.27 -10.59 14.46
CA HIS A 231 -6.09 -9.46 14.93
C HIS A 231 -5.26 -8.37 15.62
N GLU A 232 -4.18 -8.73 16.33
CA GLU A 232 -3.26 -7.77 16.95
C GLU A 232 -2.51 -6.96 15.89
N LEU A 233 -2.11 -7.62 14.78
CA LEU A 233 -1.50 -6.93 13.64
C LEU A 233 -2.47 -5.93 12.97
N PHE A 234 -3.75 -6.30 12.81
CA PHE A 234 -4.76 -5.38 12.29
C PHE A 234 -4.93 -4.15 13.19
N ILE A 235 -5.07 -4.39 14.50
CA ILE A 235 -5.22 -3.31 15.49
C ILE A 235 -3.98 -2.41 15.50
N GLY A 236 -2.79 -3.01 15.54
CA GLY A 236 -1.52 -2.28 15.54
C GLY A 236 -1.35 -1.42 14.27
N ASN A 237 -1.63 -1.98 13.08
CA ASN A 237 -1.62 -1.21 11.83
C ASN A 237 -2.57 -0.01 11.90
N PHE A 238 -3.82 -0.23 12.33
CA PHE A 238 -4.82 0.83 12.42
C PHE A 238 -4.37 1.94 13.39
N ILE A 239 -3.83 1.58 14.55
CA ILE A 239 -3.30 2.55 15.52
C ILE A 239 -2.18 3.38 14.91
N TYR A 240 -1.19 2.76 14.25
CA TYR A 240 -0.09 3.49 13.62
C TYR A 240 -0.54 4.38 12.47
N ILE A 241 -1.47 3.91 11.64
CA ILE A 241 -2.07 4.73 10.58
C ILE A 241 -2.69 5.98 11.19
N VAL A 242 -3.52 5.85 12.24
CA VAL A 242 -4.14 6.99 12.91
C VAL A 242 -3.10 7.93 13.52
N ILE A 243 -2.09 7.40 14.21
CA ILE A 243 -1.00 8.19 14.80
C ILE A 243 -0.29 9.01 13.72
N PHE A 244 0.13 8.39 12.62
CA PHE A 244 0.84 9.09 11.54
C PHE A 244 -0.07 10.12 10.87
N LEU A 245 -1.34 9.83 10.65
CA LEU A 245 -2.29 10.79 10.08
C LEU A 245 -2.52 12.00 11.01
N VAL A 246 -2.63 11.78 12.30
CA VAL A 246 -2.72 12.88 13.29
C VAL A 246 -1.44 13.71 13.27
N LEU A 247 -0.27 13.07 13.23
CA LEU A 247 1.02 13.76 13.15
C LEU A 247 1.13 14.59 11.85
N VAL A 248 0.61 14.11 10.72
CA VAL A 248 0.55 14.89 9.46
C VAL A 248 -0.28 16.16 9.67
N VAL A 249 -1.45 16.07 10.31
CA VAL A 249 -2.30 17.24 10.59
C VAL A 249 -1.60 18.23 11.50
N VAL A 250 -0.93 17.76 12.55
CA VAL A 250 -0.18 18.59 13.49
C VAL A 250 1.00 19.27 12.80
N ALA A 251 1.79 18.50 12.05
CA ALA A 251 2.94 19.03 11.30
C ALA A 251 2.51 20.09 10.27
N PHE A 252 1.40 19.85 9.57
CA PHE A 252 0.86 20.79 8.60
C PHE A 252 0.34 22.10 9.26
N LYS A 253 -0.30 22.00 10.43
CA LYS A 253 -0.77 23.19 11.19
C LYS A 253 0.38 24.09 11.65
N LYS A 254 1.50 23.50 12.06
CA LYS A 254 2.69 24.24 12.55
C LYS A 254 3.53 24.83 11.41
N LYS A 255 3.26 24.49 10.16
CA LYS A 255 4.08 24.93 9.04
C LYS A 255 3.76 26.37 8.65
N ASN A 256 4.77 27.25 8.67
CA ASN A 256 4.67 28.59 8.11
C ASN A 256 4.64 28.50 6.57
N VAL A 257 3.60 29.07 5.96
CA VAL A 257 3.34 29.09 4.52
C VAL A 257 3.34 30.53 4.02
#